data_323969d9aacdf2e9ff367af4b357f686
#
_entry.id   323969d9aacdf2e9ff367af4b357f686
#
_cell.length_a   1.000
_cell.length_b   1.000
_cell.length_c   1.000
_cell.angle_alpha   90.00
_cell.angle_beta   90.00
_cell.angle_gamma   90.00
#
_symmetry.space_group_name_H-M   'P 1'
#
loop_
_entity.id
_entity.type
_entity.pdbx_description
1 polymer ?
#
loop_
_entity_poly.entity_id
_entity_poly.type
_entity_poly.pdbx_seq_one_letter_code
_entity_poly.pdbx_strand_id
1 'polypeptide(L)'
;MKHLLYIGNKLATHGNTATSIETLGRFLESEGYHLTYASSKKNKIARLLDMIFVTIKSYKRVDCVLIDVYSTQNFWYTVIISQLCRVLNLKYIAKLHGGNLPNRLQRSSFWCDLIFKNAFKITAPSQYLMVAFQSKFASNLLYIPNSFEIANYDFLNREISRPKLLWVRSFSKIYNPKMAITVFSELKREFPNAKLCMVGPDKENLIEECKAFAKNLNVEVTFTGKLSKEEWIELSKNYTVFINTTHFDNTPISVIEAMALGLPVISTNVGGIPFLLEHKENALLVNDNDANAMVNAIKLVLTDANLTKNIVQNARNYVEDFDWEIVKYKWFEILKS
;
A
#
# COMPACT_ATOMS: atom_id res chain seq x y z
N MET A 1 3.18 -24.04 -19.57
CA MET A 1 2.70 -23.13 -18.50
C MET A 1 3.63 -23.26 -17.31
N LYS A 2 4.12 -22.15 -16.72
CA LYS A 2 4.97 -22.26 -15.54
C LYS A 2 4.12 -22.42 -14.29
N HIS A 3 4.58 -23.28 -13.39
CA HIS A 3 3.96 -23.51 -12.09
C HIS A 3 4.74 -22.73 -11.02
N LEU A 4 4.06 -21.86 -10.29
CA LEU A 4 4.64 -21.01 -9.26
C LEU A 4 4.15 -21.44 -7.89
N LEU A 5 5.04 -21.43 -6.90
CA LEU A 5 4.69 -21.52 -5.48
C LEU A 5 4.72 -20.12 -4.89
N TYR A 6 3.60 -19.63 -4.37
CA TYR A 6 3.53 -18.32 -3.75
C TYR A 6 3.45 -18.45 -2.22
N ILE A 7 4.48 -17.98 -1.54
CA ILE A 7 4.63 -17.99 -0.08
C ILE A 7 4.34 -16.60 0.48
N GLY A 8 3.31 -16.50 1.31
CA GLY A 8 2.92 -15.24 1.93
C GLY A 8 1.77 -15.41 2.92
N ASN A 9 1.22 -14.30 3.40
CA ASN A 9 0.09 -14.29 4.34
C ASN A 9 -1.24 -14.21 3.59
N LYS A 10 -1.83 -15.34 3.19
CA LYS A 10 -3.13 -15.42 2.51
C LYS A 10 -4.26 -15.45 3.55
N LEU A 11 -4.63 -14.29 4.08
CA LEU A 11 -5.51 -14.17 5.24
C LEU A 11 -6.82 -13.40 5.00
N ALA A 12 -7.15 -13.03 3.76
CA ALA A 12 -8.39 -12.30 3.45
C ALA A 12 -9.64 -13.07 3.87
N THR A 13 -9.66 -14.40 3.71
CA THR A 13 -10.74 -15.27 4.17
C THR A 13 -11.01 -15.23 5.68
N HIS A 14 -10.08 -14.67 6.45
CA HIS A 14 -10.19 -14.50 7.89
C HIS A 14 -10.50 -13.05 8.31
N GLY A 15 -11.08 -12.24 7.42
CA GLY A 15 -11.48 -10.86 7.69
C GLY A 15 -10.36 -9.81 7.57
N ASN A 16 -9.14 -10.23 7.22
CA ASN A 16 -8.06 -9.29 6.95
C ASN A 16 -8.25 -8.62 5.58
N THR A 17 -7.55 -7.51 5.35
CA THR A 17 -7.44 -6.91 4.02
C THR A 17 -6.63 -7.85 3.12
N ALA A 18 -7.04 -7.98 1.85
CA ALA A 18 -6.29 -8.73 0.86
C ALA A 18 -4.84 -8.24 0.77
N THR A 19 -3.90 -9.17 0.73
CA THR A 19 -2.48 -8.88 0.64
C THR A 19 -1.97 -9.18 -0.77
N SER A 20 -0.70 -8.91 -1.03
CA SER A 20 -0.11 -9.12 -2.35
C SER A 20 -0.22 -10.55 -2.89
N ILE A 21 -0.14 -11.56 -2.01
CA ILE A 21 -0.32 -12.96 -2.43
C ILE A 21 -1.71 -13.20 -3.04
N GLU A 22 -2.72 -12.45 -2.60
CA GLU A 22 -4.10 -12.58 -3.08
C GLU A 22 -4.35 -11.74 -4.34
N THR A 23 -3.73 -10.55 -4.43
CA THR A 23 -3.91 -9.66 -5.58
C THR A 23 -3.03 -10.07 -6.76
N LEU A 24 -1.70 -10.13 -6.57
CA LEU A 24 -0.77 -10.55 -7.62
C LEU A 24 -0.99 -12.00 -8.04
N GLY A 25 -1.33 -12.88 -7.06
CA GLY A 25 -1.64 -14.28 -7.38
C GLY A 25 -2.77 -14.40 -8.38
N ARG A 26 -3.89 -13.70 -8.15
CA ARG A 26 -5.04 -13.67 -9.06
C ARG A 26 -4.65 -13.12 -10.43
N PHE A 27 -3.85 -12.08 -10.50
CA PHE A 27 -3.37 -11.50 -11.75
C PHE A 27 -2.49 -12.50 -12.55
N LEU A 28 -1.60 -13.20 -11.89
CA LEU A 28 -0.78 -14.20 -12.55
C LEU A 28 -1.62 -15.41 -13.03
N GLU A 29 -2.63 -15.82 -12.25
CA GLU A 29 -3.56 -16.88 -12.67
C GLU A 29 -4.36 -16.48 -13.91
N SER A 30 -4.84 -15.22 -14.00
CA SER A 30 -5.55 -14.73 -15.19
C SER A 30 -4.67 -14.72 -16.46
N GLU A 31 -3.35 -14.63 -16.30
CA GLU A 31 -2.36 -14.71 -17.40
C GLU A 31 -1.89 -16.16 -17.66
N GLY A 32 -2.55 -17.15 -17.06
CA GLY A 32 -2.31 -18.56 -17.33
C GLY A 32 -1.18 -19.21 -16.52
N TYR A 33 -0.64 -18.56 -15.49
CA TYR A 33 0.28 -19.22 -14.57
C TYR A 33 -0.48 -20.15 -13.62
N HIS A 34 0.12 -21.28 -13.29
CA HIS A 34 -0.45 -22.20 -12.32
C HIS A 34 0.14 -21.90 -10.92
N LEU A 35 -0.71 -21.52 -9.95
CA LEU A 35 -0.24 -21.14 -8.63
C LEU A 35 -0.62 -22.14 -7.54
N THR A 36 0.38 -22.50 -6.74
CA THR A 36 0.19 -23.12 -5.42
C THR A 36 0.44 -22.09 -4.35
N TYR A 37 -0.43 -21.99 -3.34
CA TYR A 37 -0.31 -20.98 -2.28
C TYR A 37 0.03 -21.59 -0.94
N ALA A 38 0.87 -20.91 -0.15
CA ALA A 38 1.10 -21.14 1.27
C ALA A 38 1.42 -19.81 1.98
N SER A 39 0.74 -19.40 3.07
CA SER A 39 -0.25 -20.18 3.80
C SER A 39 -1.45 -19.33 4.25
N SER A 40 -2.59 -19.98 4.44
CA SER A 40 -3.82 -19.35 4.96
C SER A 40 -4.06 -19.64 6.47
N LYS A 41 -3.11 -20.26 7.16
CA LYS A 41 -3.25 -20.62 8.57
C LYS A 41 -3.17 -19.38 9.48
N LYS A 42 -4.11 -19.20 10.43
CA LYS A 42 -4.11 -18.07 11.38
C LYS A 42 -2.92 -18.14 12.35
N ASN A 43 -2.68 -19.30 12.93
CA ASN A 43 -1.58 -19.50 13.88
C ASN A 43 -0.23 -19.38 13.15
N LYS A 44 0.69 -18.61 13.70
CA LYS A 44 2.00 -18.31 13.08
C LYS A 44 2.88 -19.54 12.90
N ILE A 45 2.89 -20.45 13.88
CA ILE A 45 3.70 -21.68 13.83
C ILE A 45 3.10 -22.65 12.81
N ALA A 46 1.78 -22.87 12.87
CA ALA A 46 1.08 -23.70 11.89
C ALA A 46 1.25 -23.17 10.47
N ARG A 47 1.31 -21.82 10.30
CA ARG A 47 1.57 -21.17 9.01
C ARG A 47 2.96 -21.49 8.50
N LEU A 48 4.00 -21.39 9.35
CA LEU A 48 5.36 -21.75 8.97
C LEU A 48 5.48 -23.21 8.58
N LEU A 49 4.91 -24.12 9.38
CA LEU A 49 4.91 -25.56 9.10
C LEU A 49 4.20 -25.88 7.77
N ASP A 50 3.09 -25.21 7.50
CA ASP A 50 2.37 -25.34 6.23
C ASP A 50 3.22 -24.84 5.05
N MET A 51 3.89 -23.69 5.19
CA MET A 51 4.82 -23.17 4.17
C MET A 51 5.95 -24.17 3.88
N ILE A 52 6.57 -24.74 4.91
CA ILE A 52 7.62 -25.75 4.77
C ILE A 52 7.08 -27.01 4.06
N PHE A 53 5.95 -27.54 4.56
CA PHE A 53 5.33 -28.74 4.00
C PHE A 53 4.96 -28.57 2.52
N VAL A 54 4.30 -27.46 2.17
CA VAL A 54 3.90 -27.18 0.79
C VAL A 54 5.13 -27.00 -0.11
N THR A 55 6.18 -26.35 0.38
CA THR A 55 7.42 -26.20 -0.39
C THR A 55 8.06 -27.54 -0.70
N ILE A 56 8.16 -28.44 0.31
CA ILE A 56 8.73 -29.79 0.12
C ILE A 56 7.81 -30.62 -0.80
N LYS A 57 6.49 -30.55 -0.62
CA LYS A 57 5.55 -31.31 -1.47
C LYS A 57 5.58 -30.89 -2.94
N SER A 58 5.85 -29.62 -3.21
CA SER A 58 5.75 -29.02 -4.54
C SER A 58 7.09 -28.94 -5.29
N TYR A 59 8.25 -29.16 -4.64
CA TYR A 59 9.55 -28.79 -5.19
C TYR A 59 9.90 -29.39 -6.57
N LYS A 60 9.37 -30.58 -6.89
CA LYS A 60 9.60 -31.21 -8.21
C LYS A 60 8.67 -30.69 -9.31
N ARG A 61 7.67 -29.86 -8.96
CA ARG A 61 6.61 -29.44 -9.88
C ARG A 61 6.62 -27.93 -10.14
N VAL A 62 7.31 -27.16 -9.28
CA VAL A 62 7.32 -25.70 -9.37
C VAL A 62 8.58 -25.20 -10.06
N ASP A 63 8.42 -24.23 -10.94
CA ASP A 63 9.50 -23.61 -11.70
C ASP A 63 10.16 -22.47 -10.91
N CYS A 64 9.39 -21.78 -10.06
CA CYS A 64 9.85 -20.66 -9.26
C CYS A 64 9.00 -20.47 -8.00
N VAL A 65 9.63 -19.96 -6.94
CA VAL A 65 8.96 -19.61 -5.67
C VAL A 65 8.92 -18.09 -5.52
N LEU A 66 7.72 -17.51 -5.36
CA LEU A 66 7.53 -16.13 -4.95
C LEU A 66 7.44 -16.08 -3.42
N ILE A 67 8.24 -15.25 -2.76
CA ILE A 67 8.27 -15.13 -1.30
C ILE A 67 8.02 -13.68 -0.90
N ASP A 68 6.89 -13.41 -0.23
CA ASP A 68 6.62 -12.11 0.37
C ASP A 68 7.54 -11.86 1.57
N VAL A 69 8.34 -10.79 1.52
CA VAL A 69 9.29 -10.43 2.57
C VAL A 69 8.73 -9.30 3.44
N TYR A 70 8.46 -9.60 4.70
CA TYR A 70 7.94 -8.64 5.68
C TYR A 70 9.04 -8.14 6.63
N SER A 71 8.86 -6.94 7.18
CA SER A 71 9.78 -6.37 8.18
C SER A 71 9.54 -6.84 9.62
N THR A 72 8.38 -7.46 9.88
CA THR A 72 7.92 -7.91 11.21
C THR A 72 8.44 -9.32 11.55
N GLN A 73 7.83 -9.98 12.54
CA GLN A 73 8.11 -11.38 12.87
C GLN A 73 8.00 -12.33 11.66
N ASN A 74 7.15 -11.99 10.68
CA ASN A 74 6.99 -12.79 9.47
C ASN A 74 8.25 -12.77 8.55
N PHE A 75 9.25 -11.94 8.83
CA PHE A 75 10.56 -11.98 8.21
C PHE A 75 11.23 -13.38 8.32
N TRP A 76 11.02 -14.05 9.45
CA TRP A 76 11.58 -15.36 9.69
C TRP A 76 11.03 -16.45 8.76
N TYR A 77 9.80 -16.28 8.25
CA TYR A 77 9.28 -17.17 7.20
C TYR A 77 10.16 -17.11 5.95
N THR A 78 10.52 -15.89 5.54
CA THR A 78 11.39 -15.70 4.37
C THR A 78 12.78 -16.30 4.61
N VAL A 79 13.36 -16.12 5.81
CA VAL A 79 14.65 -16.72 6.16
C VAL A 79 14.61 -18.25 5.97
N ILE A 80 13.63 -18.90 6.59
CA ILE A 80 13.51 -20.36 6.58
C ILE A 80 13.20 -20.87 5.18
N ILE A 81 12.23 -20.29 4.49
CA ILE A 81 11.78 -20.77 3.17
C ILE A 81 12.85 -20.50 2.11
N SER A 82 13.55 -19.37 2.15
CA SER A 82 14.64 -19.11 1.19
C SER A 82 15.79 -20.12 1.32
N GLN A 83 16.14 -20.53 2.57
CA GLN A 83 17.15 -21.55 2.77
C GLN A 83 16.65 -22.94 2.34
N LEU A 84 15.39 -23.25 2.58
CA LEU A 84 14.78 -24.48 2.07
C LEU A 84 14.79 -24.53 0.53
N CYS A 85 14.47 -23.41 -0.13
CA CYS A 85 14.58 -23.29 -1.59
C CYS A 85 16.01 -23.57 -2.08
N ARG A 86 17.03 -23.06 -1.38
CA ARG A 86 18.45 -23.33 -1.72
C ARG A 86 18.81 -24.80 -1.61
N VAL A 87 18.40 -25.45 -0.52
CA VAL A 87 18.64 -26.90 -0.30
C VAL A 87 17.95 -27.74 -1.37
N LEU A 88 16.76 -27.32 -1.82
CA LEU A 88 15.96 -27.99 -2.83
C LEU A 88 16.29 -27.56 -4.28
N ASN A 89 17.28 -26.69 -4.47
CA ASN A 89 17.69 -26.14 -5.76
C ASN A 89 16.53 -25.42 -6.51
N LEU A 90 15.64 -24.75 -5.77
CA LEU A 90 14.55 -23.97 -6.30
C LEU A 90 14.94 -22.51 -6.50
N LYS A 91 14.68 -21.95 -7.68
CA LYS A 91 14.74 -20.51 -7.92
C LYS A 91 13.70 -19.82 -7.05
N TYR A 92 14.05 -18.71 -6.40
CA TYR A 92 13.07 -17.90 -5.69
C TYR A 92 13.22 -16.40 -5.94
N ILE A 93 12.10 -15.71 -5.95
CA ILE A 93 11.99 -14.26 -6.06
C ILE A 93 11.56 -13.73 -4.69
N ALA A 94 12.38 -12.84 -4.11
CA ALA A 94 12.09 -12.17 -2.85
C ALA A 94 11.31 -10.88 -3.13
N LYS A 95 10.00 -10.86 -2.87
CA LYS A 95 9.14 -9.70 -3.07
C LYS A 95 9.06 -8.87 -1.79
N LEU A 96 9.62 -7.65 -1.83
CA LEU A 96 9.69 -6.77 -0.66
C LEU A 96 8.32 -6.22 -0.27
N HIS A 97 7.99 -6.30 1.03
CA HIS A 97 6.78 -5.75 1.62
C HIS A 97 7.08 -5.06 2.96
N GLY A 98 6.44 -3.93 3.17
CA GLY A 98 6.53 -3.20 4.43
C GLY A 98 7.65 -2.17 4.48
N GLY A 99 7.28 -0.97 4.90
CA GLY A 99 8.13 0.20 4.90
C GLY A 99 9.32 0.13 5.87
N ASN A 100 9.29 -0.76 6.87
CA ASN A 100 10.38 -0.88 7.85
C ASN A 100 11.48 -1.89 7.44
N LEU A 101 11.48 -2.37 6.18
CA LEU A 101 12.53 -3.25 5.66
C LEU A 101 13.91 -2.60 5.62
N PRO A 102 14.11 -1.29 5.35
CA PRO A 102 15.41 -0.65 5.46
C PRO A 102 16.03 -0.77 6.85
N ASN A 103 15.25 -0.56 7.92
CA ASN A 103 15.71 -0.79 9.29
C ASN A 103 16.04 -2.26 9.56
N ARG A 104 15.27 -3.19 8.98
CA ARG A 104 15.55 -4.63 9.07
C ARG A 104 16.86 -4.96 8.38
N LEU A 105 17.12 -4.37 7.23
CA LEU A 105 18.37 -4.55 6.48
C LEU A 105 19.62 -4.14 7.30
N GLN A 106 19.50 -3.07 8.08
CA GLN A 106 20.59 -2.62 8.98
C GLN A 106 20.73 -3.53 10.21
N ARG A 107 19.63 -3.80 10.91
CA ARG A 107 19.65 -4.55 12.19
C ARG A 107 19.89 -6.04 12.04
N SER A 108 19.56 -6.62 10.89
CA SER A 108 19.61 -8.05 10.62
C SER A 108 20.41 -8.35 9.34
N SER A 109 21.53 -7.64 9.14
CA SER A 109 22.31 -7.65 7.89
C SER A 109 22.69 -9.06 7.44
N PHE A 110 23.18 -9.91 8.35
CA PHE A 110 23.54 -11.31 8.05
C PHE A 110 22.36 -12.11 7.47
N TRP A 111 21.18 -12.03 8.08
CA TRP A 111 19.99 -12.73 7.61
C TRP A 111 19.47 -12.17 6.29
N CYS A 112 19.56 -10.85 6.12
CA CYS A 112 19.23 -10.20 4.85
C CYS A 112 20.19 -10.64 3.73
N ASP A 113 21.48 -10.68 4.00
CA ASP A 113 22.48 -11.16 3.02
C ASP A 113 22.21 -12.61 2.64
N LEU A 114 21.87 -13.46 3.61
CA LEU A 114 21.55 -14.87 3.38
C LEU A 114 20.33 -15.06 2.47
N ILE A 115 19.32 -14.20 2.58
CA ILE A 115 18.13 -14.20 1.71
C ILE A 115 18.47 -13.59 0.35
N PHE A 116 18.92 -12.33 0.33
CA PHE A 116 18.88 -11.50 -0.87
C PHE A 116 20.02 -11.76 -1.85
N LYS A 117 21.21 -12.13 -1.38
CA LYS A 117 22.34 -12.52 -2.26
C LYS A 117 22.07 -13.82 -3.02
N ASN A 118 21.22 -14.68 -2.47
CA ASN A 118 20.88 -15.98 -3.07
C ASN A 118 19.52 -15.95 -3.81
N ALA A 119 18.79 -14.85 -3.76
CA ALA A 119 17.56 -14.70 -4.51
C ALA A 119 17.86 -14.62 -6.01
N PHE A 120 17.09 -15.32 -6.82
CA PHE A 120 17.14 -15.17 -8.28
C PHE A 120 16.86 -13.72 -8.69
N LYS A 121 15.80 -13.12 -8.12
CA LYS A 121 15.48 -11.70 -8.23
C LYS A 121 14.92 -11.19 -6.91
N ILE A 122 15.07 -9.89 -6.69
CA ILE A 122 14.44 -9.14 -5.61
C ILE A 122 13.51 -8.12 -6.28
N THR A 123 12.24 -8.07 -5.90
CA THR A 123 11.32 -7.07 -6.44
C THR A 123 10.93 -6.07 -5.36
N ALA A 124 11.11 -4.79 -5.65
CA ALA A 124 10.73 -3.68 -4.79
C ALA A 124 9.50 -2.97 -5.35
N PRO A 125 8.42 -2.79 -4.56
CA PRO A 125 7.20 -2.14 -5.03
C PRO A 125 7.27 -0.61 -5.01
N SER A 126 8.35 -0.02 -4.50
CA SER A 126 8.52 1.43 -4.39
C SER A 126 9.97 1.85 -4.62
N GLN A 127 10.15 3.07 -5.09
CA GLN A 127 11.46 3.69 -5.21
C GLN A 127 12.15 3.84 -3.84
N TYR A 128 11.38 4.04 -2.77
CA TYR A 128 11.89 4.03 -1.40
C TYR A 128 12.66 2.74 -1.05
N LEU A 129 12.06 1.59 -1.37
CA LEU A 129 12.73 0.30 -1.14
C LEU A 129 13.85 0.04 -2.17
N MET A 130 13.70 0.52 -3.42
CA MET A 130 14.77 0.45 -4.41
C MET A 130 16.05 1.13 -3.89
N VAL A 131 15.95 2.39 -3.48
CA VAL A 131 17.10 3.17 -2.98
C VAL A 131 17.72 2.49 -1.75
N ALA A 132 16.90 1.99 -0.82
CA ALA A 132 17.39 1.34 0.39
C ALA A 132 18.13 0.02 0.14
N PHE A 133 17.77 -0.73 -0.92
CA PHE A 133 18.36 -2.03 -1.22
C PHE A 133 19.44 -1.99 -2.29
N GLN A 134 19.46 -0.95 -3.12
CA GLN A 134 20.35 -0.83 -4.28
C GLN A 134 21.83 -0.90 -3.91
N SER A 135 22.24 -0.33 -2.78
CA SER A 135 23.64 -0.33 -2.35
C SER A 135 24.24 -1.72 -2.12
N LYS A 136 23.42 -2.72 -1.80
CA LYS A 136 23.84 -4.09 -1.48
C LYS A 136 23.45 -5.14 -2.52
N PHE A 137 22.38 -4.91 -3.27
CA PHE A 137 21.73 -5.96 -4.08
C PHE A 137 21.39 -5.49 -5.50
N ALA A 138 22.06 -4.47 -6.03
CA ALA A 138 21.77 -3.88 -7.35
C ALA A 138 21.69 -4.91 -8.50
N SER A 139 22.51 -5.97 -8.45
CA SER A 139 22.62 -6.96 -9.54
C SER A 139 21.34 -7.80 -9.78
N ASN A 140 20.53 -7.96 -8.75
CA ASN A 140 19.30 -8.77 -8.82
C ASN A 140 18.04 -8.04 -8.34
N LEU A 141 18.13 -6.72 -8.07
CA LEU A 141 17.04 -5.87 -7.62
C LEU A 141 16.31 -5.24 -8.80
N LEU A 142 14.98 -5.32 -8.79
CA LEU A 142 14.10 -4.78 -9.84
C LEU A 142 12.95 -3.98 -9.24
N TYR A 143 12.61 -2.87 -9.88
CA TYR A 143 11.41 -2.10 -9.54
C TYR A 143 10.19 -2.67 -10.25
N ILE A 144 9.28 -3.27 -9.48
CA ILE A 144 7.97 -3.72 -9.95
C ILE A 144 6.92 -3.18 -8.97
N PRO A 145 6.17 -2.14 -9.34
CA PRO A 145 5.18 -1.54 -8.45
C PRO A 145 4.06 -2.50 -8.12
N ASN A 146 3.37 -2.24 -7.00
CA ASN A 146 2.11 -2.93 -6.74
C ASN A 146 1.10 -2.52 -7.80
N SER A 147 0.49 -3.51 -8.44
CA SER A 147 -0.45 -3.32 -9.54
C SER A 147 -1.89 -3.40 -9.08
N PHE A 148 -2.76 -2.76 -9.83
CA PHE A 148 -4.21 -2.82 -9.72
C PHE A 148 -4.83 -2.69 -11.11
N GLU A 149 -6.13 -2.89 -11.23
CA GLU A 149 -6.87 -2.71 -12.48
C GLU A 149 -7.41 -1.28 -12.53
N ILE A 150 -6.77 -0.41 -13.32
CA ILE A 150 -7.13 1.01 -13.42
C ILE A 150 -8.56 1.21 -13.94
N ALA A 151 -9.07 0.27 -14.72
CA ALA A 151 -10.43 0.28 -15.26
C ALA A 151 -11.52 0.24 -14.16
N ASN A 152 -11.19 -0.22 -12.96
CA ASN A 152 -12.11 -0.23 -11.82
C ASN A 152 -12.21 1.14 -11.11
N TYR A 153 -11.45 2.15 -11.57
CA TYR A 153 -11.35 3.47 -10.94
C TYR A 153 -11.72 4.55 -11.95
N ASP A 154 -13.01 4.86 -12.02
CA ASP A 154 -13.54 5.92 -12.88
C ASP A 154 -12.96 7.27 -12.49
N PHE A 155 -12.21 7.87 -13.41
CA PHE A 155 -11.67 9.21 -13.22
C PHE A 155 -12.79 10.23 -13.28
N LEU A 156 -13.00 10.99 -12.21
CA LEU A 156 -14.00 12.02 -12.14
C LEU A 156 -13.38 13.41 -12.10
N ASN A 157 -13.79 14.26 -13.04
CA ASN A 157 -13.54 15.70 -12.94
C ASN A 157 -14.50 16.28 -11.89
N ARG A 158 -13.94 16.71 -10.75
CA ARG A 158 -14.71 17.24 -9.62
C ARG A 158 -14.74 18.75 -9.63
N GLU A 159 -15.93 19.31 -9.40
CA GLU A 159 -16.05 20.71 -9.02
C GLU A 159 -15.71 20.84 -7.53
N ILE A 160 -14.62 21.54 -7.21
CA ILE A 160 -14.07 21.63 -5.85
C ILE A 160 -14.42 23.01 -5.27
N SER A 161 -15.69 23.24 -5.00
CA SER A 161 -16.19 24.49 -4.39
C SER A 161 -16.29 24.43 -2.87
N ARG A 162 -16.26 23.23 -2.26
CA ARG A 162 -16.43 23.01 -0.82
C ARG A 162 -15.55 21.87 -0.34
N PRO A 163 -14.94 21.96 0.86
CA PRO A 163 -14.11 20.89 1.40
C PRO A 163 -14.98 19.72 1.90
N LYS A 164 -15.05 18.67 1.09
CA LYS A 164 -15.59 17.36 1.50
C LYS A 164 -14.42 16.39 1.55
N LEU A 165 -13.92 16.15 2.74
CA LEU A 165 -12.69 15.40 2.98
C LEU A 165 -12.97 13.91 3.09
N LEU A 166 -12.13 13.11 2.42
CA LEU A 166 -12.13 11.65 2.53
C LEU A 166 -10.78 11.19 3.09
N TRP A 167 -10.82 10.38 4.14
CA TRP A 167 -9.66 9.72 4.74
C TRP A 167 -9.90 8.22 4.73
N VAL A 168 -9.03 7.44 4.08
CA VAL A 168 -9.19 5.98 3.92
C VAL A 168 -7.96 5.25 4.44
N ARG A 169 -8.02 4.80 5.70
CA ARG A 169 -6.95 4.07 6.41
C ARG A 169 -7.53 3.22 7.54
N SER A 170 -6.80 2.20 7.99
CA SER A 170 -7.15 1.57 9.27
C SER A 170 -6.95 2.57 10.42
N PHE A 171 -7.82 2.50 11.42
CA PHE A 171 -7.65 3.27 12.65
C PHE A 171 -6.51 2.66 13.46
N SER A 172 -5.32 3.27 13.31
CA SER A 172 -4.08 2.92 14.00
C SER A 172 -3.29 4.20 14.23
N LYS A 173 -2.52 4.25 15.32
CA LYS A 173 -1.72 5.43 15.71
C LYS A 173 -0.78 5.89 14.61
N ILE A 174 -0.20 4.96 13.85
CA ILE A 174 0.72 5.27 12.77
C ILE A 174 0.06 6.09 11.63
N TYR A 175 -1.25 5.99 11.46
CA TYR A 175 -1.99 6.75 10.43
C TYR A 175 -2.59 8.05 10.94
N ASN A 176 -2.37 8.38 12.22
CA ASN A 176 -2.72 9.65 12.86
C ASN A 176 -4.14 10.15 12.55
N PRO A 177 -5.20 9.36 12.86
CA PRO A 177 -6.57 9.75 12.56
C PRO A 177 -7.01 11.03 13.27
N LYS A 178 -6.42 11.36 14.44
CA LYS A 178 -6.74 12.59 15.17
C LYS A 178 -6.32 13.85 14.43
N MET A 179 -5.19 13.81 13.69
CA MET A 179 -4.79 14.96 12.87
C MET A 179 -5.85 15.27 11.79
N ALA A 180 -6.46 14.26 11.17
CA ALA A 180 -7.53 14.47 10.20
C ALA A 180 -8.74 15.19 10.84
N ILE A 181 -9.10 14.84 12.07
CA ILE A 181 -10.19 15.47 12.83
C ILE A 181 -9.83 16.91 13.23
N THR A 182 -8.59 17.16 13.64
CA THR A 182 -8.09 18.52 13.94
C THR A 182 -8.16 19.41 12.70
N VAL A 183 -7.62 18.94 11.57
CA VAL A 183 -7.70 19.64 10.26
C VAL A 183 -9.15 19.98 9.90
N PHE A 184 -10.04 19.03 10.06
CA PHE A 184 -11.46 19.24 9.78
C PHE A 184 -12.10 20.27 10.73
N SER A 185 -11.77 20.22 12.01
CA SER A 185 -12.26 21.18 13.01
C SER A 185 -11.86 22.62 12.66
N GLU A 186 -10.60 22.83 12.25
CA GLU A 186 -10.13 24.15 11.82
C GLU A 186 -10.84 24.63 10.55
N LEU A 187 -11.03 23.72 9.55
CA LEU A 187 -11.75 24.05 8.32
C LEU A 187 -13.23 24.41 8.57
N LYS A 188 -13.88 23.77 9.54
CA LYS A 188 -15.30 24.01 9.88
C LYS A 188 -15.57 25.45 10.33
N ARG A 189 -14.56 26.14 10.89
CA ARG A 189 -14.68 27.55 11.32
C ARG A 189 -14.90 28.49 10.14
N GLU A 190 -14.27 28.18 9.00
CA GLU A 190 -14.36 29.01 7.78
C GLU A 190 -15.34 28.42 6.76
N PHE A 191 -15.48 27.10 6.73
CA PHE A 191 -16.40 26.38 5.84
C PHE A 191 -17.42 25.58 6.66
N PRO A 192 -18.52 26.20 7.15
CA PRO A 192 -19.51 25.51 8.00
C PRO A 192 -20.11 24.25 7.38
N ASN A 193 -20.16 24.18 6.03
CA ASN A 193 -20.67 23.05 5.26
C ASN A 193 -19.60 22.00 4.92
N ALA A 194 -18.36 22.12 5.43
CA ALA A 194 -17.32 21.10 5.29
C ALA A 194 -17.79 19.76 5.86
N LYS A 195 -17.32 18.66 5.24
CA LYS A 195 -17.58 17.29 5.69
C LYS A 195 -16.27 16.53 5.80
N LEU A 196 -16.21 15.58 6.74
CA LEU A 196 -15.14 14.59 6.85
C LEU A 196 -15.77 13.20 6.96
N CYS A 197 -15.31 12.29 6.10
CA CYS A 197 -15.59 10.87 6.21
C CYS A 197 -14.29 10.09 6.44
N MET A 198 -14.29 9.22 7.43
CA MET A 198 -13.18 8.37 7.80
C MET A 198 -13.56 6.90 7.60
N VAL A 199 -12.87 6.24 6.68
CA VAL A 199 -13.12 4.87 6.24
C VAL A 199 -11.99 3.96 6.68
N GLY A 200 -12.30 2.84 7.28
CA GLY A 200 -11.33 1.79 7.56
C GLY A 200 -11.63 0.94 8.79
N PRO A 201 -10.96 -0.21 8.92
CA PRO A 201 -11.12 -1.08 10.08
C PRO A 201 -10.46 -0.48 11.33
N ASP A 202 -11.05 -0.75 12.48
CA ASP A 202 -10.48 -0.41 13.78
C ASP A 202 -9.49 -1.49 14.23
N LYS A 203 -8.20 -1.24 14.05
CA LYS A 203 -7.15 -2.21 14.40
C LYS A 203 -6.58 -2.05 15.80
N GLU A 204 -6.72 -0.86 16.37
CA GLU A 204 -6.13 -0.52 17.67
C GLU A 204 -7.16 0.06 18.64
N ASN A 205 -8.47 -0.17 18.38
CA ASN A 205 -9.59 0.32 19.18
C ASN A 205 -9.60 1.86 19.30
N LEU A 206 -9.30 2.56 18.19
CA LEU A 206 -9.18 4.01 18.16
C LEU A 206 -10.44 4.73 17.69
N ILE A 207 -11.42 4.04 17.12
CA ILE A 207 -12.63 4.70 16.57
C ILE A 207 -13.39 5.43 17.68
N GLU A 208 -13.60 4.82 18.85
CA GLU A 208 -14.31 5.46 19.96
C GLU A 208 -13.52 6.65 20.53
N GLU A 209 -12.20 6.54 20.57
CA GLU A 209 -11.33 7.66 20.95
C GLU A 209 -11.41 8.82 19.94
N CYS A 210 -11.46 8.51 18.64
CA CYS A 210 -11.65 9.50 17.57
C CYS A 210 -13.04 10.17 17.64
N LYS A 211 -14.10 9.41 17.93
CA LYS A 211 -15.45 9.94 18.13
C LYS A 211 -15.50 10.90 19.32
N ALA A 212 -14.93 10.50 20.46
CA ALA A 212 -14.84 11.34 21.64
C ALA A 212 -14.04 12.62 21.35
N PHE A 213 -12.92 12.50 20.61
CA PHE A 213 -12.11 13.64 20.21
C PHE A 213 -12.86 14.60 19.27
N ALA A 214 -13.60 14.10 18.29
CA ALA A 214 -14.44 14.91 17.42
C ALA A 214 -15.53 15.65 18.21
N LYS A 215 -16.18 14.97 19.18
CA LYS A 215 -17.18 15.57 20.07
C LYS A 215 -16.60 16.69 20.90
N ASN A 216 -15.38 16.51 21.45
CA ASN A 216 -14.71 17.56 22.23
C ASN A 216 -14.37 18.80 21.39
N LEU A 217 -14.15 18.63 20.08
CA LEU A 217 -13.95 19.71 19.12
C LEU A 217 -15.25 20.28 18.53
N ASN A 218 -16.41 19.79 18.99
CA ASN A 218 -17.73 20.16 18.47
C ASN A 218 -17.88 20.00 16.95
N VAL A 219 -17.34 18.91 16.38
CA VAL A 219 -17.47 18.60 14.97
C VAL A 219 -18.10 17.23 14.74
N GLU A 220 -18.93 17.13 13.72
CA GLU A 220 -19.55 15.87 13.29
C GLU A 220 -18.73 15.23 12.19
N VAL A 221 -18.20 14.03 12.47
CA VAL A 221 -17.38 13.22 11.55
C VAL A 221 -18.12 11.92 11.23
N THR A 222 -18.14 11.54 9.96
CA THR A 222 -18.72 10.25 9.53
C THR A 222 -17.65 9.16 9.66
N PHE A 223 -17.93 8.12 10.44
CA PHE A 223 -17.09 6.92 10.58
C PHE A 223 -17.83 5.73 9.98
N THR A 224 -17.34 5.18 8.88
CA THR A 224 -18.01 4.06 8.20
C THR A 224 -17.60 2.69 8.71
N GLY A 225 -16.45 2.61 9.41
CA GLY A 225 -15.79 1.34 9.60
C GLY A 225 -15.14 0.82 8.30
N LYS A 226 -14.90 -0.50 8.23
CA LYS A 226 -14.34 -1.14 7.03
C LYS A 226 -15.39 -1.21 5.93
N LEU A 227 -15.07 -0.69 4.77
CA LEU A 227 -15.83 -0.87 3.52
C LEU A 227 -15.10 -1.85 2.58
N SER A 228 -15.83 -2.45 1.66
CA SER A 228 -15.26 -3.12 0.49
C SER A 228 -14.60 -2.10 -0.44
N LYS A 229 -13.87 -2.58 -1.43
CA LYS A 229 -13.24 -1.71 -2.41
C LYS A 229 -14.29 -0.96 -3.24
N GLU A 230 -15.28 -1.64 -3.69
CA GLU A 230 -16.38 -1.11 -4.49
C GLU A 230 -17.20 -0.07 -3.71
N GLU A 231 -17.48 -0.34 -2.44
CA GLU A 231 -18.23 0.58 -1.57
C GLU A 231 -17.49 1.90 -1.33
N TRP A 232 -16.17 1.87 -1.06
CA TRP A 232 -15.46 3.12 -0.83
C TRP A 232 -15.16 3.88 -2.14
N ILE A 233 -14.99 3.20 -3.28
CA ILE A 233 -14.92 3.83 -4.60
C ILE A 233 -16.21 4.59 -4.89
N GLU A 234 -17.36 3.96 -4.69
CA GLU A 234 -18.65 4.62 -4.88
C GLU A 234 -18.84 5.79 -3.90
N LEU A 235 -18.49 5.59 -2.63
CA LEU A 235 -18.52 6.65 -1.61
C LEU A 235 -17.66 7.86 -2.01
N SER A 236 -16.50 7.63 -2.63
CA SER A 236 -15.54 8.67 -3.02
C SER A 236 -16.13 9.71 -3.98
N LYS A 237 -17.15 9.35 -4.75
CA LYS A 237 -17.86 10.26 -5.68
C LYS A 237 -18.50 11.46 -4.96
N ASN A 238 -18.77 11.32 -3.67
CA ASN A 238 -19.38 12.37 -2.85
C ASN A 238 -18.36 13.32 -2.18
N TYR A 239 -17.06 13.07 -2.37
CA TYR A 239 -15.98 13.82 -1.73
C TYR A 239 -15.12 14.54 -2.75
N THR A 240 -14.43 15.60 -2.29
CA THR A 240 -13.69 16.51 -3.18
C THR A 240 -12.21 16.54 -2.93
N VAL A 241 -11.74 16.10 -1.75
CA VAL A 241 -10.33 16.11 -1.37
C VAL A 241 -10.01 14.83 -0.59
N PHE A 242 -8.91 14.19 -0.94
CA PHE A 242 -8.36 13.07 -0.17
C PHE A 242 -7.24 13.55 0.75
N ILE A 243 -7.32 13.22 2.04
CA ILE A 243 -6.28 13.55 3.01
C ILE A 243 -5.63 12.30 3.57
N ASN A 244 -4.31 12.31 3.72
CA ASN A 244 -3.51 11.25 4.33
C ASN A 244 -2.60 11.84 5.41
N THR A 245 -2.84 11.48 6.66
CA THR A 245 -2.22 12.07 7.85
C THR A 245 -1.17 11.18 8.52
N THR A 246 -0.66 10.20 7.79
CA THR A 246 0.21 9.15 8.34
C THR A 246 1.53 9.70 8.91
N HIS A 247 2.02 9.09 10.00
CA HIS A 247 3.38 9.32 10.51
C HIS A 247 4.44 8.54 9.72
N PHE A 248 4.04 7.46 9.07
CA PHE A 248 4.93 6.66 8.22
C PHE A 248 4.14 5.74 7.28
N ASP A 249 4.55 5.69 6.03
CA ASP A 249 4.12 4.67 5.08
C ASP A 249 5.21 4.38 4.05
N ASN A 250 5.09 3.28 3.33
CA ASN A 250 5.94 2.97 2.18
C ASN A 250 5.29 3.45 0.87
N THR A 251 4.20 2.80 0.50
CA THR A 251 3.45 3.09 -0.73
C THR A 251 1.97 2.83 -0.43
N PRO A 252 1.25 3.86 0.03
CA PRO A 252 -0.14 3.71 0.45
C PRO A 252 -1.07 3.47 -0.75
N ILE A 253 -1.67 2.29 -0.80
CA ILE A 253 -2.57 1.91 -1.88
C ILE A 253 -3.79 2.84 -1.95
N SER A 254 -4.36 3.25 -0.81
CA SER A 254 -5.50 4.17 -0.81
C SER A 254 -5.18 5.56 -1.40
N VAL A 255 -3.92 6.00 -1.33
CA VAL A 255 -3.47 7.22 -2.01
C VAL A 255 -3.42 7.01 -3.52
N ILE A 256 -2.83 5.91 -3.98
CA ILE A 256 -2.79 5.55 -5.41
C ILE A 256 -4.21 5.45 -5.98
N GLU A 257 -5.11 4.82 -5.26
CA GLU A 257 -6.52 4.69 -5.64
C GLU A 257 -7.24 6.05 -5.66
N ALA A 258 -6.96 6.95 -4.71
CA ALA A 258 -7.50 8.31 -4.70
C ALA A 258 -7.01 9.12 -5.90
N MET A 259 -5.72 8.99 -6.27
CA MET A 259 -5.14 9.57 -7.50
C MET A 259 -5.84 9.04 -8.75
N ALA A 260 -6.08 7.73 -8.81
CA ALA A 260 -6.78 7.09 -9.93
C ALA A 260 -8.23 7.60 -10.08
N LEU A 261 -8.92 7.86 -8.96
CA LEU A 261 -10.28 8.38 -8.92
C LEU A 261 -10.39 9.89 -9.23
N GLY A 262 -9.26 10.59 -9.42
CA GLY A 262 -9.25 12.04 -9.66
C GLY A 262 -9.55 12.87 -8.41
N LEU A 263 -9.20 12.38 -7.22
CA LEU A 263 -9.21 13.17 -5.99
C LEU A 263 -7.86 13.90 -5.84
N PRO A 264 -7.83 15.21 -5.66
CA PRO A 264 -6.61 15.89 -5.25
C PRO A 264 -6.16 15.35 -3.89
N VAL A 265 -4.90 14.92 -3.82
CA VAL A 265 -4.31 14.29 -2.63
C VAL A 265 -3.50 15.33 -1.84
N ILE A 266 -3.77 15.39 -0.53
CA ILE A 266 -2.93 16.14 0.42
C ILE A 266 -2.40 15.13 1.44
N SER A 267 -1.09 15.04 1.57
CA SER A 267 -0.45 14.02 2.42
C SER A 267 0.67 14.59 3.28
N THR A 268 0.92 13.96 4.41
CA THR A 268 2.16 14.15 5.16
C THR A 268 3.35 13.66 4.36
N ASN A 269 4.48 14.37 4.42
CA ASN A 269 5.73 14.09 3.70
C ASN A 269 6.64 13.19 4.55
N VAL A 270 6.34 11.89 4.63
CA VAL A 270 7.01 10.94 5.53
C VAL A 270 7.30 9.60 4.85
N GLY A 271 8.35 8.92 5.29
CA GLY A 271 8.70 7.56 4.84
C GLY A 271 8.89 7.46 3.32
N GLY A 272 8.09 6.61 2.68
CA GLY A 272 8.08 6.42 1.22
C GLY A 272 7.17 7.37 0.45
N ILE A 273 6.40 8.23 1.13
CA ILE A 273 5.47 9.18 0.49
C ILE A 273 6.19 10.07 -0.55
N PRO A 274 7.35 10.73 -0.25
CA PRO A 274 8.03 11.57 -1.23
C PRO A 274 8.62 10.83 -2.44
N PHE A 275 8.57 9.50 -2.44
CA PHE A 275 8.91 8.68 -3.61
C PHE A 275 7.69 8.34 -4.49
N LEU A 276 6.48 8.58 -3.98
CA LEU A 276 5.21 8.39 -4.67
C LEU A 276 4.60 9.72 -5.09
N LEU A 277 4.70 10.73 -4.22
CA LEU A 277 4.07 12.02 -4.38
C LEU A 277 5.11 13.13 -4.49
N GLU A 278 4.91 13.99 -5.47
CA GLU A 278 5.72 15.19 -5.70
C GLU A 278 4.89 16.46 -5.44
N HIS A 279 5.42 17.32 -4.54
CA HIS A 279 4.70 18.52 -4.10
C HIS A 279 4.43 19.48 -5.25
N LYS A 280 3.15 19.86 -5.42
CA LYS A 280 2.60 20.70 -6.48
C LYS A 280 2.60 20.09 -7.89
N GLU A 281 3.15 18.89 -8.06
CA GLU A 281 3.12 18.18 -9.34
C GLU A 281 1.93 17.18 -9.38
N ASN A 282 1.84 16.25 -8.42
CA ASN A 282 0.78 15.25 -8.36
C ASN A 282 0.06 15.16 -7.00
N ALA A 283 0.50 15.96 -6.02
CA ALA A 283 -0.12 16.09 -4.69
C ALA A 283 0.33 17.37 -4.00
N LEU A 284 -0.27 17.68 -2.85
CA LEU A 284 0.29 18.65 -1.90
C LEU A 284 0.86 17.91 -0.69
N LEU A 285 2.12 18.20 -0.35
CA LEU A 285 2.82 17.59 0.77
C LEU A 285 3.00 18.60 1.91
N VAL A 286 2.79 18.14 3.14
CA VAL A 286 2.96 18.91 4.37
C VAL A 286 3.82 18.13 5.36
N ASN A 287 4.39 18.81 6.35
CA ASN A 287 5.16 18.13 7.40
C ASN A 287 4.27 17.24 8.28
N ASP A 288 4.89 16.23 8.89
CA ASP A 288 4.19 15.39 9.88
C ASP A 288 3.65 16.23 11.04
N ASN A 289 2.45 15.91 11.50
CA ASN A 289 1.73 16.63 12.56
C ASN A 289 1.46 18.13 12.30
N ASP A 290 1.63 18.63 11.09
CA ASP A 290 1.35 20.03 10.74
C ASP A 290 -0.09 20.17 10.21
N ALA A 291 -1.05 20.23 11.13
CA ALA A 291 -2.45 20.41 10.80
C ALA A 291 -2.71 21.75 10.10
N ASN A 292 -2.01 22.82 10.50
CA ASN A 292 -2.17 24.14 9.90
C ASN A 292 -1.71 24.17 8.44
N ALA A 293 -0.56 23.55 8.12
CA ALA A 293 -0.10 23.42 6.74
C ALA A 293 -1.09 22.58 5.91
N MET A 294 -1.68 21.53 6.47
CA MET A 294 -2.69 20.72 5.78
C MET A 294 -3.99 21.51 5.51
N VAL A 295 -4.44 22.33 6.47
CA VAL A 295 -5.57 23.26 6.27
C VAL A 295 -5.27 24.23 5.11
N ASN A 296 -4.08 24.84 5.11
CA ASN A 296 -3.67 25.78 4.07
C ASN A 296 -3.58 25.08 2.69
N ALA A 297 -3.07 23.85 2.63
CA ALA A 297 -3.03 23.07 1.41
C ALA A 297 -4.45 22.74 0.89
N ILE A 298 -5.40 22.42 1.78
CA ILE A 298 -6.81 22.22 1.39
C ILE A 298 -7.40 23.52 0.83
N LYS A 299 -7.17 24.66 1.49
CA LYS A 299 -7.62 25.97 0.99
C LYS A 299 -7.04 26.29 -0.38
N LEU A 300 -5.76 25.98 -0.61
CA LEU A 300 -5.11 26.17 -1.91
C LEU A 300 -5.80 25.34 -3.00
N VAL A 301 -6.13 24.07 -2.73
CA VAL A 301 -6.90 23.21 -3.65
C VAL A 301 -8.28 23.82 -3.97
N LEU A 302 -8.92 24.50 -3.03
CA LEU A 302 -10.24 25.11 -3.22
C LEU A 302 -10.17 26.41 -4.04
N THR A 303 -9.05 27.15 -3.95
CA THR A 303 -8.93 28.53 -4.51
C THR A 303 -8.14 28.58 -5.81
N ASP A 304 -7.22 27.64 -6.05
CA ASP A 304 -6.43 27.57 -7.28
C ASP A 304 -6.88 26.39 -8.15
N ALA A 305 -7.86 26.66 -8.99
CA ALA A 305 -8.42 25.65 -9.90
C ALA A 305 -7.41 25.13 -10.92
N ASN A 306 -6.46 25.95 -11.38
CA ASN A 306 -5.45 25.54 -12.35
C ASN A 306 -4.44 24.58 -11.72
N LEU A 307 -3.91 24.91 -10.55
CA LEU A 307 -3.01 24.04 -9.80
C LEU A 307 -3.70 22.72 -9.50
N THR A 308 -4.94 22.76 -9.03
CA THR A 308 -5.70 21.57 -8.67
C THR A 308 -5.95 20.64 -9.84
N LYS A 309 -6.34 21.22 -11.00
CA LYS A 309 -6.52 20.45 -12.25
C LYS A 309 -5.21 19.79 -12.69
N ASN A 310 -4.11 20.50 -12.63
CA ASN A 310 -2.79 19.97 -13.02
C ASN A 310 -2.38 18.83 -12.08
N ILE A 311 -2.46 19.02 -10.76
CA ILE A 311 -2.13 18.00 -9.75
C ILE A 311 -2.96 16.72 -10.00
N VAL A 312 -4.26 16.85 -10.19
CA VAL A 312 -5.18 15.72 -10.38
C VAL A 312 -4.87 14.97 -11.69
N GLN A 313 -4.62 15.70 -12.79
CA GLN A 313 -4.28 15.06 -14.07
C GLN A 313 -2.93 14.36 -14.02
N ASN A 314 -1.91 15.00 -13.47
CA ASN A 314 -0.58 14.40 -13.30
C ASN A 314 -0.64 13.17 -12.37
N ALA A 315 -1.43 13.25 -11.29
CA ALA A 315 -1.66 12.13 -10.40
C ALA A 315 -2.26 10.93 -11.14
N ARG A 316 -3.30 11.16 -11.96
CA ARG A 316 -3.93 10.11 -12.78
C ARG A 316 -2.93 9.51 -13.76
N ASN A 317 -2.24 10.32 -14.54
CA ASN A 317 -1.26 9.86 -15.52
C ASN A 317 -0.16 9.01 -14.86
N TYR A 318 0.30 9.43 -13.68
CA TYR A 318 1.35 8.70 -12.94
C TYR A 318 0.90 7.32 -12.47
N VAL A 319 -0.35 7.19 -12.00
CA VAL A 319 -0.83 5.88 -11.48
C VAL A 319 -1.32 4.95 -12.58
N GLU A 320 -1.52 5.42 -13.80
CA GLU A 320 -1.78 4.57 -14.97
C GLU A 320 -0.62 3.60 -15.25
N ASP A 321 0.63 3.99 -14.96
CA ASP A 321 1.80 3.12 -15.04
C ASP A 321 1.77 1.95 -14.04
N PHE A 322 0.85 1.96 -13.06
CA PHE A 322 0.67 0.89 -12.09
C PHE A 322 -0.44 -0.09 -12.50
N ASP A 323 -1.06 0.11 -13.66
CA ASP A 323 -2.05 -0.82 -14.20
C ASP A 323 -1.41 -2.19 -14.41
N TRP A 324 -2.18 -3.25 -14.11
CA TRP A 324 -1.75 -4.61 -14.36
C TRP A 324 -1.37 -4.83 -15.83
N GLU A 325 -2.11 -4.26 -16.77
CA GLU A 325 -1.83 -4.38 -18.20
C GLU A 325 -0.44 -3.83 -18.60
N ILE A 326 0.13 -2.94 -17.79
CA ILE A 326 1.51 -2.42 -17.97
C ILE A 326 2.50 -3.22 -17.13
N VAL A 327 2.18 -3.43 -15.85
CA VAL A 327 3.10 -4.06 -14.88
C VAL A 327 3.34 -5.53 -15.17
N LYS A 328 2.39 -6.24 -15.77
CA LYS A 328 2.49 -7.67 -16.08
C LYS A 328 3.72 -8.02 -16.93
N TYR A 329 4.12 -7.15 -17.85
CA TYR A 329 5.29 -7.41 -18.70
C TYR A 329 6.60 -7.49 -17.90
N LYS A 330 6.74 -6.70 -16.82
CA LYS A 330 7.88 -6.80 -15.90
C LYS A 330 7.91 -8.15 -15.17
N TRP A 331 6.74 -8.68 -14.80
CA TRP A 331 6.62 -10.02 -14.22
C TRP A 331 6.93 -11.11 -15.25
N PHE A 332 6.45 -10.96 -16.48
CA PHE A 332 6.71 -11.95 -17.55
C PHE A 332 8.20 -12.05 -17.83
N GLU A 333 8.92 -10.94 -17.88
CA GLU A 333 10.36 -10.91 -18.11
C GLU A 333 11.12 -11.75 -17.06
N ILE A 334 10.84 -11.56 -15.78
CA ILE A 334 11.54 -12.31 -14.72
C ILE A 334 11.02 -13.74 -14.53
N LEU A 335 9.79 -14.00 -14.90
CA LEU A 335 9.21 -15.35 -14.80
C LEU A 335 9.53 -16.22 -16.04
N LYS A 336 9.85 -15.63 -17.19
CA LYS A 336 10.29 -16.38 -18.38
C LYS A 336 11.75 -16.84 -18.30
N SER A 337 12.58 -16.08 -17.64
CA SER A 337 14.01 -16.41 -17.40
C SER A 337 14.16 -17.45 -16.28
#